data_4d8ddb0a6156d26f32c84f5f6a36ad32
#
_entry.id   4d8ddb0a6156d26f32c84f5f6a36ad32
#
_cell.length_a   1.000
_cell.length_b   1.000
_cell.length_c   1.000
_cell.angle_alpha   90.00
_cell.angle_beta   90.00
_cell.angle_gamma   90.00
#
_symmetry.space_group_name_H-M   'P 1'
#
loop_
_entity.id
_entity.type
_entity.pdbx_description
1 polymer ?
#
loop_
_entity_poly.entity_id
_entity_poly.type
_entity_poly.pdbx_seq_one_letter_code
_entity_poly.pdbx_strand_id
1 'polypeptide(L)'
;MTDGGREGSGQDRRGRPGNPADVRLPGGLTLRALIPNAITASALAFGLTGIRFAITAAGGHSGVPTSGLPLDDWQKAVLAVILAGVLDGIDGRIARLLKAQSRFGAELDSLADSISFGVAPALILFLWSLQNLPRLGWFASLAFALCCVLRLARFNARIDLADQPHKSAGFLTGVPAPVGAGLAFLPLYLWIATGREEFREPVLVGLWLALIAFLMISNIATTSWTSIRPRRSVRLELLVILAIVGAALLTEPWLTLVGICLFYLAGVPYGVWSYAKVKRQRAARAAAAAGPPPAEA
;
A
#
# COMPACT_ATOMS: atom_id res chain seq x y z
N MET A 1 36.17 -64.87 20.74
CA MET A 1 34.93 -65.10 21.49
C MET A 1 34.48 -63.75 21.95
N THR A 2 33.43 -63.20 21.53
CA THR A 2 32.18 -63.33 20.79
C THR A 2 31.76 -61.92 20.47
N ASP A 3 31.77 -61.52 19.27
CA ASP A 3 30.71 -61.18 18.35
C ASP A 3 29.36 -60.78 19.04
N GLY A 4 28.92 -59.59 18.72
CA GLY A 4 27.68 -59.00 19.18
C GLY A 4 27.24 -57.89 18.26
N GLY A 5 26.86 -58.27 17.02
CA GLY A 5 26.23 -57.36 16.06
C GLY A 5 25.00 -56.66 16.62
N ARG A 6 24.88 -55.36 16.38
CA ARG A 6 23.64 -54.60 16.44
C ARG A 6 23.26 -54.17 15.06
N GLU A 7 22.39 -54.94 14.44
CA GLU A 7 21.57 -54.53 13.31
C GLU A 7 20.75 -53.30 13.69
N GLY A 8 21.16 -52.14 13.15
CA GLY A 8 20.37 -50.94 13.21
C GLY A 8 19.24 -51.03 12.21
N SER A 9 18.02 -51.18 12.70
CA SER A 9 16.78 -51.12 11.94
C SER A 9 16.69 -49.84 11.10
N GLY A 10 16.89 -49.98 9.80
CA GLY A 10 16.52 -49.01 8.82
C GLY A 10 15.03 -48.77 8.81
N GLN A 11 14.54 -47.80 9.56
CA GLN A 11 13.18 -47.30 9.43
C GLN A 11 13.00 -46.70 8.06
N ASP A 12 12.42 -47.48 7.17
CA ASP A 12 11.81 -47.11 5.90
C ASP A 12 10.92 -45.88 6.09
N ARG A 13 11.49 -44.70 5.78
CA ARG A 13 10.72 -43.48 5.61
C ARG A 13 9.96 -43.57 4.30
N ARG A 14 8.96 -44.45 4.25
CA ARG A 14 7.97 -44.49 3.18
C ARG A 14 7.32 -43.13 3.13
N GLY A 15 7.56 -42.46 2.00
CA GLY A 15 7.11 -41.12 1.73
C GLY A 15 5.64 -40.94 1.99
N ARG A 16 5.29 -40.02 2.88
CA ARG A 16 3.96 -39.42 2.86
C ARG A 16 3.74 -38.89 1.45
N PRO A 17 2.62 -39.23 0.79
CA PRO A 17 2.30 -38.66 -0.52
C PRO A 17 2.39 -37.13 -0.41
N GLY A 18 3.30 -36.53 -1.17
CA GLY A 18 3.48 -35.07 -1.20
C GLY A 18 2.13 -34.45 -1.53
N ASN A 19 1.72 -33.45 -0.77
CA ASN A 19 0.47 -32.73 -1.03
C ASN A 19 0.55 -32.20 -2.48
N PRO A 20 -0.42 -32.50 -3.37
CA PRO A 20 -0.40 -32.09 -4.78
C PRO A 20 -0.21 -30.58 -4.97
N ALA A 21 -0.49 -29.78 -3.94
CA ALA A 21 -0.27 -28.34 -3.93
C ALA A 21 1.23 -27.94 -3.75
N ASP A 22 2.11 -28.88 -3.41
CA ASP A 22 3.57 -28.66 -3.27
C ASP A 22 4.34 -29.06 -4.54
N VAL A 23 3.65 -29.36 -5.64
CA VAL A 23 4.26 -29.64 -6.96
C VAL A 23 5.01 -28.38 -7.39
N ARG A 24 6.33 -28.51 -7.58
CA ARG A 24 7.18 -27.44 -8.09
C ARG A 24 7.06 -27.38 -9.61
N LEU A 25 6.65 -26.23 -10.12
CA LEU A 25 6.65 -25.92 -11.55
C LEU A 25 8.08 -25.63 -12.03
N PRO A 26 8.37 -25.74 -13.34
CA PRO A 26 9.61 -25.26 -13.92
C PRO A 26 9.85 -23.80 -13.50
N GLY A 27 11.02 -23.50 -12.89
CA GLY A 27 11.30 -22.18 -12.30
C GLY A 27 11.15 -22.09 -10.77
N GLY A 28 10.85 -23.21 -10.07
CA GLY A 28 10.87 -23.26 -8.60
C GLY A 28 9.61 -22.71 -7.91
N LEU A 29 8.59 -22.28 -8.68
CA LEU A 29 7.31 -21.82 -8.17
C LEU A 29 6.45 -23.01 -7.74
N THR A 30 5.84 -22.94 -6.56
CA THR A 30 4.83 -23.91 -6.12
C THR A 30 3.46 -23.51 -6.66
N LEU A 31 2.60 -24.50 -6.93
CA LEU A 31 1.22 -24.24 -7.38
C LEU A 31 0.46 -23.32 -6.38
N ARG A 32 0.78 -23.40 -5.08
CA ARG A 32 0.22 -22.50 -4.05
C ARG A 32 0.63 -21.04 -4.21
N ALA A 33 1.84 -20.79 -4.73
CA ALA A 33 2.33 -19.43 -4.96
C ALA A 33 1.75 -18.80 -6.24
N LEU A 34 1.17 -19.61 -7.13
CA LEU A 34 0.58 -19.12 -8.39
C LEU A 34 -0.63 -18.21 -8.11
N ILE A 35 -1.48 -18.55 -7.15
CA ILE A 35 -2.71 -17.79 -6.85
C ILE A 35 -2.40 -16.36 -6.37
N PRO A 36 -1.58 -16.12 -5.32
CA PRO A 36 -1.26 -14.75 -4.91
C PRO A 36 -0.52 -13.98 -6.01
N ASN A 37 0.42 -14.60 -6.72
CA ASN A 37 1.12 -13.94 -7.82
C ASN A 37 0.20 -13.55 -8.97
N ALA A 38 -0.84 -14.34 -9.28
CA ALA A 38 -1.85 -13.99 -10.28
C ALA A 38 -2.70 -12.80 -9.85
N ILE A 39 -3.01 -12.68 -8.55
CA ILE A 39 -3.74 -11.54 -8.01
C ILE A 39 -2.87 -10.27 -8.09
N THR A 40 -1.59 -10.35 -7.72
CA THR A 40 -0.63 -9.24 -7.86
C THR A 40 -0.48 -8.80 -9.32
N ALA A 41 -0.36 -9.77 -10.26
CA ALA A 41 -0.33 -9.48 -11.70
C ALA A 41 -1.63 -8.81 -12.17
N SER A 42 -2.79 -9.21 -11.62
CA SER A 42 -4.06 -8.57 -11.91
C SER A 42 -4.11 -7.14 -11.35
N ALA A 43 -3.58 -6.88 -10.15
CA ALA A 43 -3.46 -5.54 -9.59
C ALA A 43 -2.62 -4.64 -10.51
N LEU A 44 -1.48 -5.13 -11.00
CA LEU A 44 -0.66 -4.42 -12.00
C LEU A 44 -1.44 -4.13 -13.28
N ALA A 45 -2.19 -5.10 -13.81
CA ALA A 45 -3.01 -4.93 -15.01
C ALA A 45 -4.09 -3.85 -14.82
N PHE A 46 -4.71 -3.77 -13.64
CA PHE A 46 -5.64 -2.69 -13.29
C PHE A 46 -4.94 -1.32 -13.23
N GLY A 47 -3.76 -1.22 -12.62
CA GLY A 47 -2.97 0.02 -12.59
C GLY A 47 -2.66 0.53 -14.01
N LEU A 48 -2.18 -0.34 -14.90
CA LEU A 48 -1.92 -0.02 -16.30
C LEU A 48 -3.22 0.33 -17.07
N THR A 49 -4.32 -0.35 -16.77
CA THR A 49 -5.64 -0.05 -17.37
C THR A 49 -6.12 1.34 -16.94
N GLY A 50 -5.83 1.78 -15.72
CA GLY A 50 -6.09 3.15 -15.26
C GLY A 50 -5.37 4.20 -16.11
N ILE A 51 -4.09 3.99 -16.43
CA ILE A 51 -3.34 4.85 -17.34
C ILE A 51 -3.99 4.90 -18.73
N ARG A 52 -4.39 3.74 -19.26
CA ARG A 52 -5.08 3.67 -20.56
C ARG A 52 -6.36 4.51 -20.58
N PHE A 53 -7.22 4.40 -19.55
CA PHE A 53 -8.43 5.23 -19.46
C PHE A 53 -8.10 6.72 -19.39
N ALA A 54 -7.05 7.11 -18.65
CA ALA A 54 -6.62 8.51 -18.59
C ALA A 54 -6.13 9.03 -19.96
N ILE A 55 -5.43 8.20 -20.76
CA ILE A 55 -5.01 8.57 -22.12
C ILE A 55 -6.25 8.80 -23.00
N THR A 56 -7.25 7.93 -22.90
CA THR A 56 -8.50 8.10 -23.65
C THR A 56 -9.25 9.36 -23.24
N ALA A 57 -9.36 9.61 -21.93
CA ALA A 57 -10.00 10.80 -21.36
C ALA A 57 -9.31 12.12 -21.78
N ALA A 58 -7.97 12.09 -21.96
CA ALA A 58 -7.19 13.22 -22.44
C ALA A 58 -7.29 13.46 -23.96
N GLY A 59 -8.15 12.72 -24.68
CA GLY A 59 -8.34 12.83 -26.12
C GLY A 59 -7.45 11.91 -26.95
N GLY A 60 -6.76 10.97 -26.33
CA GLY A 60 -5.96 9.93 -27.01
C GLY A 60 -6.86 8.84 -27.61
N HIS A 61 -6.56 8.43 -28.84
CA HIS A 61 -7.23 7.30 -29.47
C HIS A 61 -6.57 6.00 -28.96
N SER A 62 -7.19 5.30 -28.03
CA SER A 62 -6.66 4.02 -27.51
C SER A 62 -6.91 2.83 -28.45
N GLY A 63 -7.66 3.02 -29.55
CA GLY A 63 -8.03 1.97 -30.51
C GLY A 63 -8.89 0.84 -29.94
N VAL A 64 -9.20 0.86 -28.66
CA VAL A 64 -10.02 -0.15 -27.97
C VAL A 64 -11.34 0.49 -27.55
N PRO A 65 -12.50 -0.15 -27.82
CA PRO A 65 -13.79 0.36 -27.37
C PRO A 65 -13.78 0.61 -25.86
N THR A 66 -14.33 1.75 -25.42
CA THR A 66 -14.53 2.03 -24.00
C THR A 66 -15.49 0.99 -23.42
N SER A 67 -15.21 0.50 -22.21
CA SER A 67 -16.09 -0.43 -21.51
C SER A 67 -17.50 0.18 -21.44
N GLY A 68 -18.54 -0.62 -21.65
CA GLY A 68 -19.95 -0.18 -21.60
C GLY A 68 -20.46 0.29 -20.22
N LEU A 69 -19.54 0.60 -19.27
CA LEU A 69 -19.89 1.14 -17.97
C LEU A 69 -20.33 2.61 -18.12
N PRO A 70 -21.41 3.03 -17.44
CA PRO A 70 -21.93 4.41 -17.48
C PRO A 70 -21.08 5.37 -16.63
N LEU A 71 -19.76 5.31 -16.78
CA LEU A 71 -18.77 6.11 -16.05
C LEU A 71 -17.94 6.89 -17.06
N ASP A 72 -17.54 8.11 -16.70
CA ASP A 72 -16.54 8.89 -17.42
C ASP A 72 -15.16 8.20 -17.37
N ASP A 73 -14.31 8.41 -18.37
CA ASP A 73 -13.04 7.72 -18.47
C ASP A 73 -12.05 8.15 -17.35
N TRP A 74 -12.18 9.37 -16.79
CA TRP A 74 -11.45 9.77 -15.58
C TRP A 74 -11.90 8.96 -14.35
N GLN A 75 -13.22 8.72 -14.22
CA GLN A 75 -13.77 7.88 -13.15
C GLN A 75 -13.26 6.45 -13.26
N LYS A 76 -13.25 5.89 -14.50
CA LYS A 76 -12.69 4.55 -14.75
C LYS A 76 -11.21 4.46 -14.44
N ALA A 77 -10.43 5.50 -14.78
CA ALA A 77 -9.00 5.57 -14.48
C ALA A 77 -8.72 5.48 -12.98
N VAL A 78 -9.44 6.27 -12.20
CA VAL A 78 -9.33 6.27 -10.73
C VAL A 78 -9.80 4.94 -10.14
N LEU A 79 -10.96 4.44 -10.59
CA LEU A 79 -11.53 3.18 -10.09
C LEU A 79 -10.58 2.00 -10.35
N ALA A 80 -9.89 1.98 -11.50
CA ALA A 80 -8.91 0.96 -11.82
C ALA A 80 -7.74 0.95 -10.82
N VAL A 81 -7.21 2.12 -10.42
CA VAL A 81 -6.16 2.21 -9.41
C VAL A 81 -6.67 1.82 -8.02
N ILE A 82 -7.91 2.17 -7.67
CA ILE A 82 -8.53 1.74 -6.40
C ILE A 82 -8.67 0.21 -6.38
N LEU A 83 -9.13 -0.41 -7.48
CA LEU A 83 -9.23 -1.87 -7.59
C LEU A 83 -7.85 -2.53 -7.51
N ALA A 84 -6.81 -1.93 -8.11
CA ALA A 84 -5.44 -2.39 -7.93
C ALA A 84 -5.05 -2.43 -6.44
N GLY A 85 -5.38 -1.37 -5.67
CA GLY A 85 -5.11 -1.32 -4.23
C GLY A 85 -5.92 -2.33 -3.40
N VAL A 86 -7.14 -2.64 -3.81
CA VAL A 86 -7.93 -3.71 -3.15
C VAL A 86 -7.30 -5.08 -3.41
N LEU A 87 -6.89 -5.36 -4.64
CA LEU A 87 -6.26 -6.63 -5.01
C LEU A 87 -4.92 -6.81 -4.30
N ASP A 88 -4.09 -5.76 -4.24
CA ASP A 88 -2.85 -5.71 -3.46
C ASP A 88 -3.07 -6.05 -1.97
N GLY A 89 -4.10 -5.46 -1.35
CA GLY A 89 -4.44 -5.80 0.03
C GLY A 89 -4.90 -7.26 0.22
N ILE A 90 -5.43 -7.90 -0.82
CA ILE A 90 -5.94 -9.29 -0.79
C ILE A 90 -4.81 -10.29 -1.02
N ASP A 91 -3.91 -10.07 -1.99
CA ASP A 91 -2.86 -11.03 -2.37
C ASP A 91 -1.90 -11.32 -1.21
N GLY A 92 -1.46 -10.29 -0.48
CA GLY A 92 -0.62 -10.45 0.69
C GLY A 92 -1.32 -11.21 1.83
N ARG A 93 -2.66 -11.13 1.96
CA ARG A 93 -3.43 -11.94 2.92
C ARG A 93 -3.53 -13.39 2.46
N ILE A 94 -3.81 -13.61 1.18
CA ILE A 94 -3.90 -14.95 0.58
C ILE A 94 -2.55 -15.65 0.62
N ALA A 95 -1.44 -14.98 0.31
CA ALA A 95 -0.09 -15.53 0.41
C ALA A 95 0.22 -16.05 1.82
N ARG A 96 -0.19 -15.29 2.85
CA ARG A 96 -0.04 -15.71 4.26
C ARG A 96 -0.94 -16.88 4.64
N LEU A 97 -2.21 -16.87 4.21
CA LEU A 97 -3.16 -17.96 4.48
C LEU A 97 -2.71 -19.27 3.84
N LEU A 98 -2.22 -19.23 2.60
CA LEU A 98 -1.76 -20.40 1.87
C LEU A 98 -0.33 -20.81 2.26
N LYS A 99 0.36 -20.05 3.14
CA LYS A 99 1.79 -20.23 3.47
C LYS A 99 2.66 -20.31 2.20
N ALA A 100 2.32 -19.48 1.20
CA ALA A 100 2.87 -19.49 -0.15
C ALA A 100 3.78 -18.28 -0.41
N GLN A 101 4.34 -17.70 0.63
CA GLN A 101 5.28 -16.58 0.51
C GLN A 101 6.54 -17.03 -0.23
N SER A 102 6.93 -16.29 -1.26
CA SER A 102 8.13 -16.54 -2.07
C SER A 102 8.89 -15.23 -2.32
N ARG A 103 10.22 -15.34 -2.55
CA ARG A 103 11.02 -14.16 -2.94
C ARG A 103 10.52 -13.57 -4.26
N PHE A 104 10.17 -14.42 -5.23
CA PHE A 104 9.61 -13.97 -6.51
C PHE A 104 8.30 -13.18 -6.30
N GLY A 105 7.39 -13.66 -5.44
CA GLY A 105 6.14 -12.96 -5.12
C GLY A 105 6.38 -11.60 -4.48
N ALA A 106 7.34 -11.49 -3.54
CA ALA A 106 7.68 -10.24 -2.89
C ALA A 106 8.29 -9.20 -3.85
N GLU A 107 9.13 -9.64 -4.80
CA GLU A 107 9.68 -8.76 -5.84
C GLU A 107 8.59 -8.31 -6.83
N LEU A 108 7.73 -9.25 -7.26
CA LEU A 108 6.61 -8.94 -8.16
C LEU A 108 5.65 -7.92 -7.52
N ASP A 109 5.31 -8.09 -6.24
CA ASP A 109 4.51 -7.20 -5.43
C ASP A 109 5.09 -5.78 -5.41
N SER A 110 6.38 -5.65 -5.09
CA SER A 110 7.06 -4.36 -5.06
C SER A 110 7.10 -3.65 -6.42
N LEU A 111 7.26 -4.40 -7.51
CA LEU A 111 7.22 -3.85 -8.87
C LEU A 111 5.79 -3.42 -9.25
N ALA A 112 4.79 -4.25 -8.95
CA ALA A 112 3.39 -3.95 -9.16
C ALA A 112 2.96 -2.69 -8.40
N ASP A 113 3.34 -2.58 -7.13
CA ASP A 113 3.10 -1.41 -6.27
C ASP A 113 3.71 -0.13 -6.85
N SER A 114 4.97 -0.20 -7.30
CA SER A 114 5.68 0.94 -7.88
C SER A 114 4.94 1.50 -9.10
N ILE A 115 4.37 0.62 -9.92
CA ILE A 115 3.62 1.02 -11.12
C ILE A 115 2.21 1.46 -10.74
N SER A 116 1.48 0.66 -9.98
CA SER A 116 0.05 0.91 -9.69
C SER A 116 -0.17 2.11 -8.75
N PHE A 117 0.75 2.38 -7.81
CA PHE A 117 0.59 3.45 -6.82
C PHE A 117 1.61 4.58 -6.97
N GLY A 118 2.65 4.41 -7.79
CA GLY A 118 3.60 5.46 -8.12
C GLY A 118 3.35 6.03 -9.51
N VAL A 119 3.56 5.22 -10.53
CA VAL A 119 3.53 5.66 -11.92
C VAL A 119 2.10 5.98 -12.40
N ALA A 120 1.13 5.10 -12.13
CA ALA A 120 -0.23 5.28 -12.63
C ALA A 120 -0.89 6.55 -12.08
N PRO A 121 -0.91 6.86 -10.78
CA PRO A 121 -1.47 8.11 -10.27
C PRO A 121 -0.74 9.34 -10.79
N ALA A 122 0.60 9.29 -10.90
CA ALA A 122 1.40 10.38 -11.44
C ALA A 122 1.01 10.73 -12.87
N LEU A 123 0.87 9.71 -13.74
CA LEU A 123 0.49 9.90 -15.14
C LEU A 123 -0.98 10.29 -15.30
N ILE A 124 -1.89 9.72 -14.51
CA ILE A 124 -3.31 10.09 -14.52
C ILE A 124 -3.48 11.58 -14.18
N LEU A 125 -2.84 12.05 -13.10
CA LEU A 125 -2.90 13.45 -12.69
C LEU A 125 -2.16 14.38 -13.67
N PHE A 126 -1.07 13.90 -14.27
CA PHE A 126 -0.39 14.64 -15.33
C PHE A 126 -1.31 14.87 -16.52
N LEU A 127 -1.92 13.83 -17.05
CA LEU A 127 -2.84 13.90 -18.19
C LEU A 127 -4.12 14.67 -17.86
N TRP A 128 -4.61 14.58 -16.61
CA TRP A 128 -5.83 15.26 -16.21
C TRP A 128 -5.67 16.76 -16.07
N SER A 129 -4.59 17.23 -15.45
CA SER A 129 -4.41 18.66 -15.10
C SER A 129 -3.02 19.18 -15.43
N LEU A 130 -1.95 18.48 -15.00
CA LEU A 130 -0.59 19.00 -14.95
C LEU A 130 0.06 19.19 -16.32
N GLN A 131 -0.45 18.60 -17.40
CA GLN A 131 0.03 18.83 -18.77
C GLN A 131 -0.11 20.31 -19.18
N ASN A 132 -0.99 21.08 -18.54
CA ASN A 132 -1.15 22.51 -18.77
C ASN A 132 -0.06 23.37 -18.09
N LEU A 133 0.81 22.77 -17.26
CA LEU A 133 2.00 23.37 -16.65
C LEU A 133 3.26 22.78 -17.29
N PRO A 134 3.76 23.33 -18.41
CA PRO A 134 4.95 22.82 -19.07
C PRO A 134 6.13 22.75 -18.09
N ARG A 135 6.90 21.68 -18.11
CA ARG A 135 8.03 21.38 -17.23
C ARG A 135 7.67 21.15 -15.76
N LEU A 136 7.05 22.12 -15.06
CA LEU A 136 6.74 21.97 -13.61
C LEU A 136 5.73 20.86 -13.35
N GLY A 137 4.71 20.69 -14.20
CA GLY A 137 3.74 19.61 -14.08
C GLY A 137 4.39 18.23 -14.23
N TRP A 138 5.31 18.10 -15.20
CA TRP A 138 6.07 16.86 -15.37
C TRP A 138 6.98 16.58 -14.17
N PHE A 139 7.70 17.61 -13.67
CA PHE A 139 8.54 17.45 -12.48
C PHE A 139 7.76 17.05 -11.24
N ALA A 140 6.58 17.61 -11.02
CA ALA A 140 5.72 17.21 -9.88
C ALA A 140 5.30 15.75 -9.99
N SER A 141 4.86 15.31 -11.17
CA SER A 141 4.48 13.91 -11.43
C SER A 141 5.65 12.96 -11.27
N LEU A 142 6.82 13.31 -11.83
CA LEU A 142 8.03 12.52 -11.70
C LEU A 142 8.49 12.42 -10.25
N ALA A 143 8.47 13.53 -9.50
CA ALA A 143 8.83 13.56 -8.09
C ALA A 143 7.94 12.64 -7.26
N PHE A 144 6.63 12.66 -7.51
CA PHE A 144 5.69 11.75 -6.83
C PHE A 144 6.02 10.28 -7.10
N ALA A 145 6.19 9.91 -8.38
CA ALA A 145 6.52 8.53 -8.75
C ALA A 145 7.85 8.08 -8.11
N LEU A 146 8.90 8.92 -8.18
CA LEU A 146 10.20 8.64 -7.57
C LEU A 146 10.10 8.50 -6.04
N CYS A 147 9.37 9.39 -5.35
CA CYS A 147 9.18 9.31 -3.92
C CYS A 147 8.45 8.02 -3.51
N CYS A 148 7.49 7.57 -4.32
CA CYS A 148 6.81 6.28 -4.12
C CYS A 148 7.79 5.11 -4.23
N VAL A 149 8.56 5.05 -5.31
CA VAL A 149 9.56 3.99 -5.56
C VAL A 149 10.63 3.97 -4.47
N LEU A 150 11.20 5.12 -4.12
CA LEU A 150 12.21 5.24 -3.06
C LEU A 150 11.68 4.82 -1.69
N ARG A 151 10.40 5.13 -1.42
CA ARG A 151 9.73 4.67 -0.21
C ARG A 151 9.64 3.14 -0.17
N LEU A 152 9.20 2.49 -1.26
CA LEU A 152 9.11 1.04 -1.37
C LEU A 152 10.48 0.38 -1.23
N ALA A 153 11.49 0.90 -1.93
CA ALA A 153 12.87 0.41 -1.83
C ALA A 153 13.40 0.53 -0.39
N ARG A 154 13.17 1.66 0.29
CA ARG A 154 13.57 1.84 1.70
C ARG A 154 12.84 0.88 2.63
N PHE A 155 11.57 0.57 2.37
CA PHE A 155 10.80 -0.38 3.17
C PHE A 155 11.37 -1.79 3.00
N ASN A 156 11.62 -2.23 1.76
CA ASN A 156 12.19 -3.55 1.46
C ASN A 156 13.58 -3.73 2.08
N ALA A 157 14.47 -2.73 1.93
CA ALA A 157 15.81 -2.78 2.53
C ALA A 157 15.80 -2.90 4.06
N ARG A 158 14.70 -2.50 4.73
CA ARG A 158 14.56 -2.61 6.19
C ARG A 158 13.92 -3.90 6.66
N ILE A 159 13.31 -4.68 5.77
CA ILE A 159 12.69 -5.98 6.16
C ILE A 159 13.75 -6.93 6.69
N ASP A 160 14.96 -6.92 6.13
CA ASP A 160 16.07 -7.80 6.50
C ASP A 160 16.80 -7.39 7.79
N LEU A 161 16.52 -6.20 8.33
CA LEU A 161 17.13 -5.73 9.57
C LEU A 161 16.32 -6.23 10.79
N ALA A 162 16.96 -7.00 11.65
CA ALA A 162 16.34 -7.62 12.84
C ALA A 162 15.80 -6.61 13.87
N ASP A 163 16.33 -5.38 13.90
CA ASP A 163 15.98 -4.35 14.87
C ASP A 163 15.22 -3.19 14.21
N GLN A 164 13.89 -3.17 14.38
CA GLN A 164 13.03 -2.08 13.91
C GLN A 164 12.34 -1.38 15.09
N PRO A 165 12.97 -0.34 15.70
CA PRO A 165 12.42 0.35 16.87
C PRO A 165 11.06 1.00 16.65
N HIS A 166 10.71 1.32 15.39
CA HIS A 166 9.40 1.88 15.04
C HIS A 166 8.28 0.84 15.00
N LYS A 167 8.55 -0.38 14.50
CA LYS A 167 7.57 -1.49 14.49
C LYS A 167 7.20 -1.94 15.90
N SER A 168 8.15 -1.97 16.81
CA SER A 168 7.91 -2.30 18.23
C SER A 168 7.00 -1.30 18.94
N ALA A 169 6.83 -0.09 18.37
CA ALA A 169 5.96 0.96 18.90
C ALA A 169 4.59 1.05 18.18
N GLY A 170 4.34 0.21 17.14
CA GLY A 170 3.08 0.20 16.41
C GLY A 170 2.89 1.36 15.43
N PHE A 171 3.97 2.04 15.01
CA PHE A 171 3.93 3.14 14.05
C PHE A 171 4.57 2.75 12.72
N LEU A 172 4.00 3.25 11.61
CA LEU A 172 4.57 3.17 10.28
C LEU A 172 5.39 4.43 9.99
N THR A 173 6.47 4.30 9.26
CA THR A 173 7.27 5.42 8.76
C THR A 173 6.74 5.91 7.42
N GLY A 174 6.21 7.12 7.37
CA GLY A 174 5.63 7.73 6.16
C GLY A 174 4.25 7.17 5.77
N VAL A 175 3.64 7.80 4.77
CA VAL A 175 2.34 7.38 4.22
C VAL A 175 2.52 6.12 3.36
N PRO A 176 1.72 5.04 3.52
CA PRO A 176 1.75 3.85 2.67
C PRO A 176 1.51 4.16 1.18
N ALA A 177 2.14 3.41 0.25
CA ALA A 177 2.01 3.70 -1.19
C ALA A 177 0.57 3.67 -1.70
N PRO A 178 -0.28 2.69 -1.39
CA PRO A 178 -1.69 2.71 -1.80
C PRO A 178 -2.46 3.91 -1.25
N VAL A 179 -2.18 4.28 0.02
CA VAL A 179 -2.81 5.45 0.65
C VAL A 179 -2.32 6.75 0.00
N GLY A 180 -1.01 6.83 -0.29
CA GLY A 180 -0.43 7.97 -1.01
C GLY A 180 -1.06 8.18 -2.39
N ALA A 181 -1.29 7.10 -3.13
CA ALA A 181 -2.01 7.13 -4.41
C ALA A 181 -3.46 7.63 -4.23
N GLY A 182 -4.18 7.10 -3.23
CA GLY A 182 -5.53 7.54 -2.89
C GLY A 182 -5.60 9.02 -2.52
N LEU A 183 -4.65 9.50 -1.71
CA LEU A 183 -4.56 10.92 -1.32
C LEU A 183 -4.18 11.82 -2.49
N ALA A 184 -3.33 11.35 -3.40
CA ALA A 184 -2.94 12.11 -4.59
C ALA A 184 -4.16 12.44 -5.45
N PHE A 185 -5.14 11.56 -5.53
CA PHE A 185 -6.37 11.76 -6.29
C PHE A 185 -7.41 12.67 -5.60
N LEU A 186 -7.17 13.20 -4.41
CA LEU A 186 -8.14 14.05 -3.70
C LEU A 186 -8.68 15.21 -4.56
N PRO A 187 -7.87 16.00 -5.28
CA PRO A 187 -8.39 17.06 -6.17
C PRO A 187 -9.29 16.49 -7.27
N LEU A 188 -8.95 15.33 -7.83
CA LEU A 188 -9.74 14.66 -8.86
C LEU A 188 -11.08 14.13 -8.30
N TYR A 189 -11.10 13.58 -7.08
CA TYR A 189 -12.34 13.19 -6.42
C TYR A 189 -13.27 14.39 -6.19
N LEU A 190 -12.71 15.51 -5.72
CA LEU A 190 -13.46 16.76 -5.51
C LEU A 190 -14.02 17.29 -6.83
N TRP A 191 -13.24 17.28 -7.90
CA TRP A 191 -13.70 17.68 -9.23
C TRP A 191 -14.84 16.80 -9.72
N ILE A 192 -14.72 15.46 -9.63
CA ILE A 192 -15.77 14.52 -10.03
C ILE A 192 -17.04 14.72 -9.18
N ALA A 193 -16.89 14.93 -7.86
CA ALA A 193 -18.03 15.05 -6.95
C ALA A 193 -18.78 16.38 -7.09
N THR A 194 -18.06 17.48 -7.41
CA THR A 194 -18.63 18.83 -7.36
C THR A 194 -18.78 19.48 -8.73
N GLY A 195 -18.10 18.99 -9.76
CA GLY A 195 -18.04 19.60 -11.09
C GLY A 195 -17.30 20.94 -11.14
N ARG A 196 -16.57 21.32 -10.06
CA ARG A 196 -15.88 22.62 -9.99
C ARG A 196 -14.50 22.53 -10.62
N GLU A 197 -14.24 23.37 -11.65
CA GLU A 197 -12.96 23.41 -12.38
C GLU A 197 -11.79 23.93 -11.51
N GLU A 198 -12.08 24.61 -10.40
CA GLU A 198 -11.05 25.12 -9.47
C GLU A 198 -10.17 24.00 -8.92
N PHE A 199 -10.74 22.78 -8.72
CA PHE A 199 -9.98 21.62 -8.26
C PHE A 199 -9.06 21.02 -9.32
N ARG A 200 -9.26 21.40 -10.59
CA ARG A 200 -8.42 21.00 -11.72
C ARG A 200 -7.30 21.99 -12.01
N GLU A 201 -7.20 23.08 -11.23
CA GLU A 201 -6.15 24.09 -11.41
C GLU A 201 -4.76 23.46 -11.29
N PRO A 202 -3.90 23.55 -12.35
CA PRO A 202 -2.64 22.81 -12.40
C PRO A 202 -1.65 23.17 -11.28
N VAL A 203 -1.65 24.42 -10.82
CA VAL A 203 -0.78 24.86 -9.71
C VAL A 203 -1.22 24.18 -8.42
N LEU A 204 -2.52 24.17 -8.15
CA LEU A 204 -3.08 23.52 -6.96
C LEU A 204 -2.76 22.02 -6.96
N VAL A 205 -3.02 21.33 -8.08
CA VAL A 205 -2.77 19.89 -8.22
C VAL A 205 -1.27 19.58 -8.09
N GLY A 206 -0.39 20.42 -8.68
CA GLY A 206 1.05 20.26 -8.60
C GLY A 206 1.58 20.40 -7.16
N LEU A 207 1.14 21.44 -6.44
CA LEU A 207 1.51 21.65 -5.04
C LEU A 207 0.98 20.52 -4.15
N TRP A 208 -0.26 20.08 -4.39
CA TRP A 208 -0.85 18.95 -3.69
C TRP A 208 -0.05 17.67 -3.89
N LEU A 209 0.28 17.35 -5.15
CA LEU A 209 1.05 16.16 -5.49
C LEU A 209 2.46 16.18 -4.85
N ALA A 210 3.13 17.34 -4.85
CA ALA A 210 4.41 17.55 -4.19
C ALA A 210 4.30 17.36 -2.66
N LEU A 211 3.23 17.83 -2.04
CA LEU A 211 2.96 17.62 -0.61
C LEU A 211 2.82 16.13 -0.29
N ILE A 212 2.03 15.39 -1.07
CA ILE A 212 1.84 13.94 -0.84
C ILE A 212 3.15 13.19 -1.09
N ALA A 213 3.92 13.53 -2.13
CA ALA A 213 5.24 12.97 -2.38
C ALA A 213 6.17 13.16 -1.17
N PHE A 214 6.20 14.36 -0.61
CA PHE A 214 6.97 14.66 0.61
C PHE A 214 6.50 13.83 1.81
N LEU A 215 5.18 13.70 2.03
CA LEU A 215 4.63 12.89 3.10
C LEU A 215 4.99 11.41 2.96
N MET A 216 5.08 10.88 1.73
CA MET A 216 5.46 9.50 1.47
C MET A 216 6.92 9.21 1.84
N ILE A 217 7.86 10.12 1.50
CA ILE A 217 9.30 9.92 1.78
C ILE A 217 9.69 10.34 3.20
N SER A 218 8.87 11.16 3.86
CA SER A 218 9.12 11.65 5.20
C SER A 218 9.20 10.52 6.24
N ASN A 219 9.93 10.77 7.34
CA ASN A 219 9.97 9.86 8.49
C ASN A 219 8.83 10.11 9.49
N ILE A 220 7.76 10.75 9.04
CA ILE A 220 6.60 11.05 9.90
C ILE A 220 5.97 9.73 10.34
N ALA A 221 5.85 9.56 11.66
CA ALA A 221 5.19 8.40 12.23
C ALA A 221 3.69 8.52 11.97
N THR A 222 3.18 7.71 11.04
CA THR A 222 1.75 7.58 10.81
C THR A 222 1.18 6.45 11.67
N THR A 223 -0.03 6.63 12.18
CA THR A 223 -0.71 5.60 12.98
C THR A 223 -0.94 4.35 12.15
N SER A 224 -0.44 3.21 12.61
CA SER A 224 -0.71 1.92 11.98
C SER A 224 -2.09 1.42 12.40
N TRP A 225 -3.03 1.41 11.48
CA TRP A 225 -4.38 0.83 11.69
C TRP A 225 -4.33 -0.65 12.06
N THR A 226 -3.27 -1.37 11.65
CA THR A 226 -3.08 -2.78 12.00
C THR A 226 -2.70 -2.99 13.47
N SER A 227 -2.26 -1.94 14.17
CA SER A 227 -1.90 -1.99 15.60
C SER A 227 -3.11 -1.86 16.53
N ILE A 228 -4.25 -1.42 15.99
CA ILE A 228 -5.50 -1.30 16.74
C ILE A 228 -6.09 -2.72 16.86
N ARG A 229 -5.84 -3.37 18.00
CA ARG A 229 -6.58 -4.59 18.36
C ARG A 229 -7.89 -4.16 19.01
N PRO A 230 -9.05 -4.22 18.29
CA PRO A 230 -10.32 -3.79 18.87
C PRO A 230 -10.66 -4.69 20.06
N ARG A 231 -10.93 -4.07 21.21
CA ARG A 231 -11.49 -4.78 22.37
C ARG A 231 -12.78 -5.45 21.95
N ARG A 232 -13.15 -6.55 22.59
CA ARG A 232 -14.38 -7.31 22.24
C ARG A 232 -15.62 -6.44 22.23
N SER A 233 -15.69 -5.43 23.09
CA SER A 233 -16.81 -4.47 23.20
C SER A 233 -16.95 -3.54 21.99
N VAL A 234 -15.87 -3.26 21.23
CA VAL A 234 -15.87 -2.27 20.12
C VAL A 234 -16.09 -2.93 18.75
N ARG A 235 -16.25 -4.26 18.71
CA ARG A 235 -16.36 -4.98 17.43
C ARG A 235 -17.67 -4.71 16.69
N LEU A 236 -18.78 -4.57 17.40
CA LEU A 236 -20.06 -4.24 16.81
C LEU A 236 -20.07 -2.82 16.26
N GLU A 237 -19.53 -1.85 17.00
CA GLU A 237 -19.39 -0.46 16.56
C GLU A 237 -18.54 -0.36 15.29
N LEU A 238 -17.42 -1.10 15.23
CA LEU A 238 -16.57 -1.16 14.04
C LEU A 238 -17.31 -1.76 12.83
N LEU A 239 -18.13 -2.79 13.06
CA LEU A 239 -18.91 -3.43 12.00
C LEU A 239 -19.99 -2.47 11.48
N VAL A 240 -20.65 -1.72 12.35
CA VAL A 240 -21.63 -0.68 11.97
C VAL A 240 -20.96 0.43 11.17
N ILE A 241 -19.80 0.93 11.62
CA ILE A 241 -19.04 1.96 10.88
C ILE A 241 -18.65 1.42 9.49
N LEU A 242 -18.16 0.18 9.41
CA LEU A 242 -17.79 -0.44 8.13
C LEU A 242 -19.00 -0.57 7.20
N ALA A 243 -20.16 -0.94 7.74
CA ALA A 243 -21.41 -1.03 6.97
C ALA A 243 -21.88 0.35 6.47
N ILE A 244 -21.79 1.38 7.30
CA ILE A 244 -22.13 2.77 6.92
C ILE A 244 -21.20 3.27 5.83
N VAL A 245 -19.88 3.08 5.97
CA VAL A 245 -18.88 3.47 4.95
C VAL A 245 -19.12 2.69 3.66
N GLY A 246 -19.43 1.39 3.75
CA GLY A 246 -19.76 0.58 2.59
C GLY A 246 -21.02 1.06 1.87
N ALA A 247 -22.08 1.38 2.61
CA ALA A 247 -23.31 1.96 2.05
C ALA A 247 -23.03 3.33 1.40
N ALA A 248 -22.26 4.19 2.05
CA ALA A 248 -21.87 5.50 1.52
C ALA A 248 -21.03 5.37 0.23
N LEU A 249 -20.14 4.39 0.14
CA LEU A 249 -19.37 4.09 -1.08
C LEU A 249 -20.26 3.63 -2.25
N LEU A 250 -21.38 2.99 -1.96
CA LEU A 250 -22.32 2.54 -2.99
C LEU A 250 -23.26 3.68 -3.45
N THR A 251 -23.61 4.60 -2.55
CA THR A 251 -24.51 5.72 -2.87
C THR A 251 -23.76 6.94 -3.42
N GLU A 252 -22.71 7.36 -2.76
CA GLU A 252 -21.91 8.55 -3.08
C GLU A 252 -20.41 8.24 -3.01
N PRO A 253 -19.86 7.48 -3.99
CA PRO A 253 -18.50 6.97 -3.92
C PRO A 253 -17.45 8.08 -3.81
N TRP A 254 -17.59 9.14 -4.59
CA TRP A 254 -16.58 10.20 -4.69
C TRP A 254 -16.51 11.05 -3.43
N LEU A 255 -17.66 11.45 -2.87
CA LEU A 255 -17.71 12.18 -1.59
C LEU A 255 -17.22 11.32 -0.43
N THR A 256 -17.50 10.02 -0.46
CA THR A 256 -17.01 9.09 0.56
C THR A 256 -15.50 8.95 0.51
N LEU A 257 -14.90 8.86 -0.68
CA LEU A 257 -13.44 8.83 -0.87
C LEU A 257 -12.79 10.14 -0.38
N VAL A 258 -13.40 11.30 -0.67
CA VAL A 258 -12.96 12.58 -0.10
C VAL A 258 -12.99 12.54 1.42
N GLY A 259 -14.08 12.07 2.02
CA GLY A 259 -14.21 11.95 3.48
C GLY A 259 -13.13 11.04 4.09
N ILE A 260 -12.84 9.90 3.46
CA ILE A 260 -11.79 8.98 3.89
C ILE A 260 -10.41 9.66 3.82
N CYS A 261 -10.11 10.38 2.73
CA CYS A 261 -8.86 11.11 2.57
C CYS A 261 -8.69 12.19 3.64
N LEU A 262 -9.73 13.00 3.87
CA LEU A 262 -9.69 14.06 4.88
C LEU A 262 -9.56 13.51 6.30
N PHE A 263 -10.26 12.41 6.61
CA PHE A 263 -10.13 11.72 7.89
C PHE A 263 -8.72 11.19 8.11
N TYR A 264 -8.10 10.59 7.08
CA TYR A 264 -6.72 10.12 7.16
C TYR A 264 -5.76 11.29 7.39
N LEU A 265 -5.90 12.38 6.64
CA LEU A 265 -5.04 13.57 6.78
C LEU A 265 -5.17 14.22 8.16
N ALA A 266 -6.39 14.29 8.71
CA ALA A 266 -6.60 14.78 10.08
C ALA A 266 -5.94 13.85 11.13
N GLY A 267 -5.82 12.56 10.83
CA GLY A 267 -5.12 11.59 11.68
C GLY A 267 -3.59 11.73 11.69
N VAL A 268 -2.98 12.31 10.65
CA VAL A 268 -1.51 12.45 10.56
C VAL A 268 -0.93 13.30 11.69
N PRO A 269 -1.40 14.52 11.97
CA PRO A 269 -0.87 15.33 13.08
C PRO A 269 -1.08 14.66 14.44
N TYR A 270 -2.20 13.97 14.65
CA TYR A 270 -2.43 13.18 15.86
C TYR A 270 -1.40 12.05 16.00
N GLY A 271 -1.08 11.35 14.92
CA GLY A 271 -0.04 10.31 14.88
C GLY A 271 1.33 10.85 15.30
N VAL A 272 1.71 12.01 14.75
CA VAL A 272 2.98 12.69 15.09
C VAL A 272 3.04 13.06 16.56
N TRP A 273 1.99 13.66 17.10
CA TRP A 273 1.92 14.05 18.50
C TRP A 273 1.99 12.83 19.43
N SER A 274 1.23 11.79 19.13
CA SER A 274 1.20 10.53 19.89
C SER A 274 2.58 9.85 19.92
N TYR A 275 3.26 9.79 18.76
CA TYR A 275 4.62 9.25 18.67
C TYR A 275 5.63 10.05 19.50
N ALA A 276 5.58 11.37 19.43
CA ALA A 276 6.47 12.23 20.22
C ALA A 276 6.28 11.98 21.72
N LYS A 277 5.03 11.79 22.18
CA LYS A 277 4.72 11.45 23.58
C LYS A 277 5.31 10.09 23.98
N VAL A 278 5.12 9.05 23.14
CA VAL A 278 5.67 7.70 23.42
C VAL A 278 7.19 7.71 23.43
N LYS A 279 7.85 8.44 22.51
CA LYS A 279 9.30 8.59 22.46
C LYS A 279 9.85 9.22 23.73
N ARG A 280 9.21 10.31 24.22
CA ARG A 280 9.58 10.97 25.48
C ARG A 280 9.44 10.04 26.69
N GLN A 281 8.35 9.27 26.77
CA GLN A 281 8.13 8.31 27.85
C GLN A 281 9.17 7.18 27.86
N ARG A 282 9.57 6.67 26.68
CA ARG A 282 10.61 5.65 26.57
C ARG A 282 11.98 6.19 26.97
N ALA A 283 12.32 7.40 26.56
CA ALA A 283 13.57 8.07 26.96
C ALA A 283 13.62 8.29 28.48
N ALA A 284 12.54 8.74 29.10
CA ALA A 284 12.44 8.91 30.53
C ALA A 284 12.59 7.59 31.30
N ARG A 285 11.98 6.50 30.82
CA ARG A 285 12.13 5.15 31.42
C ARG A 285 13.56 4.61 31.29
N ALA A 286 14.21 4.82 30.14
CA ALA A 286 15.58 4.41 29.91
C ALA A 286 16.56 5.17 30.85
N ALA A 287 16.36 6.48 31.00
CA ALA A 287 17.15 7.30 31.95
C ALA A 287 16.94 6.86 33.39
N ALA A 288 15.71 6.54 33.79
CA ALA A 288 15.42 6.04 35.15
C ALA A 288 16.01 4.63 35.39
N ALA A 289 16.15 3.80 34.37
CA ALA A 289 16.74 2.46 34.45
C ALA A 289 18.28 2.49 34.47
N ALA A 290 18.90 3.55 33.92
CA ALA A 290 20.36 3.70 33.89
C ALA A 290 20.98 4.09 35.23
N GLY A 291 20.18 4.51 36.24
CA GLY A 291 20.66 4.94 37.56
C GLY A 291 21.44 6.26 37.53
N PRO A 292 21.78 6.83 38.70
CA PRO A 292 22.68 7.96 38.76
C PRO A 292 24.11 7.55 38.32
N PRO A 293 24.86 8.44 37.66
CA PRO A 293 26.25 8.16 37.29
C PRO A 293 27.03 7.77 38.55
N PRO A 294 28.00 6.83 38.47
CA PRO A 294 28.85 6.49 39.60
C PRO A 294 29.52 7.77 40.10
N ALA A 295 29.41 8.03 41.44
CA ALA A 295 30.08 9.15 42.05
C ALA A 295 31.59 8.99 41.79
N GLU A 296 32.19 9.95 41.10
CA GLU A 296 33.65 10.02 40.94
C GLU A 296 34.28 10.07 42.33
N ALA A 297 35.03 9.02 42.65
CA ALA A 297 35.80 8.93 43.88
C ALA A 297 37.22 9.48 43.67
#